data_9775b8daafea28e30430514c6966b70d
#
_entry.id   9775b8daafea28e30430514c6966b70d
#
_cell.length_a   1.000
_cell.length_b   1.000
_cell.length_c   1.000
_cell.angle_alpha   90.00
_cell.angle_beta   90.00
_cell.angle_gamma   90.00
#
_symmetry.space_group_name_H-M   'P 1'
#
loop_
_entity.id
_entity.type
_entity.pdbx_description
1 polymer ?
#
loop_
_entity_poly.entity_id
_entity_poly.type
_entity_poly.pdbx_seq_one_letter_code
_entity_poly.pdbx_strand_id
1 'polypeptide(L)'
;MRYQGMVYRPPSEAYSLIVQVTYGCSHNTCAFCSMYKEKRFALRPLHEVLEDFQMARQRYRSVRRIFLADGDALIRKASELYTILDTIRELFPECERVTSYASPSSIRLRTDEELQILRAKGLTMVYMGLESGSDKVLTLMRKGHPAAEIIEMGQKVRRNGIALSVTAITGLGGPELLEEHAVKTAEAFNAMNPEYIGMLTLMVEPGTPLYDWVHDGSFRLLDQHQVLKETELLVSHFDSPGSVFRMNHASNYLDLRGTLNQDRDALLAKIHQAEQDLSCLRPESWRGL
;
A
#
# COMPACT_ATOMS: atom_id res chain seq x y z
N MET A 1 18.43 -16.94 -6.39
CA MET A 1 17.66 -15.67 -6.36
C MET A 1 18.53 -14.60 -5.75
N ARG A 2 18.51 -13.44 -6.34
CA ARG A 2 19.38 -12.30 -5.99
C ARG A 2 18.51 -11.18 -5.41
N TYR A 3 18.86 -10.71 -4.20
CA TYR A 3 18.21 -9.56 -3.58
C TYR A 3 19.24 -8.47 -3.33
N GLN A 4 18.82 -7.21 -3.53
CA GLN A 4 19.61 -6.03 -3.21
C GLN A 4 18.95 -5.23 -2.08
N GLY A 5 19.62 -5.11 -0.95
CA GLY A 5 19.16 -4.42 0.24
C GLY A 5 17.89 -5.03 0.85
N MET A 6 17.26 -4.29 1.76
CA MET A 6 16.00 -4.72 2.39
C MET A 6 14.88 -4.84 1.33
N VAL A 7 14.07 -5.88 1.46
CA VAL A 7 12.93 -6.14 0.57
C VAL A 7 11.66 -6.03 1.38
N TYR A 8 10.80 -5.09 1.01
CA TYR A 8 9.53 -4.83 1.67
C TYR A 8 8.38 -5.49 0.91
N ARG A 9 7.41 -5.96 1.63
CA ARG A 9 6.19 -6.56 1.09
C ARG A 9 4.99 -6.27 1.98
N PRO A 10 3.77 -6.26 1.44
CA PRO A 10 2.56 -6.23 2.26
C PRO A 10 2.48 -7.49 3.15
N PRO A 11 1.90 -7.40 4.36
CA PRO A 11 1.73 -8.57 5.24
C PRO A 11 1.00 -9.75 4.56
N SER A 12 0.06 -9.47 3.66
CA SER A 12 -0.68 -10.47 2.88
C SER A 12 0.20 -11.26 1.90
N GLU A 13 1.42 -10.80 1.62
CA GLU A 13 2.42 -11.44 0.76
C GLU A 13 3.51 -12.18 1.56
N ALA A 14 3.29 -12.42 2.87
CA ALA A 14 4.26 -13.11 3.72
C ALA A 14 4.68 -14.50 3.21
N TYR A 15 3.76 -15.19 2.52
CA TYR A 15 3.98 -16.53 1.96
C TYR A 15 4.19 -16.54 0.45
N SER A 16 4.36 -15.39 -0.19
CA SER A 16 4.60 -15.28 -1.61
C SER A 16 6.09 -15.44 -1.93
N LEU A 17 6.40 -16.05 -3.07
CA LEU A 17 7.73 -15.92 -3.66
C LEU A 17 7.93 -14.46 -4.06
N ILE A 18 8.93 -13.82 -3.49
CA ILE A 18 9.24 -12.42 -3.77
C ILE A 18 10.34 -12.35 -4.81
N VAL A 19 10.10 -11.63 -5.90
CA VAL A 19 11.12 -11.38 -6.92
C VAL A 19 11.22 -9.88 -7.15
N GLN A 20 12.41 -9.31 -6.88
CA GLN A 20 12.66 -7.92 -7.22
C GLN A 20 12.72 -7.78 -8.75
N VAL A 21 11.85 -6.96 -9.31
CA VAL A 21 11.87 -6.61 -10.74
C VAL A 21 12.38 -5.17 -10.96
N THR A 22 12.35 -4.38 -9.89
CA THR A 22 13.00 -3.06 -9.79
C THR A 22 13.84 -3.02 -8.52
N TYR A 23 14.68 -2.02 -8.38
CA TYR A 23 15.33 -1.64 -7.13
C TYR A 23 14.77 -0.31 -6.67
N GLY A 24 14.38 -0.22 -5.40
CA GLY A 24 13.87 1.00 -4.81
C GLY A 24 12.48 1.41 -5.30
N CYS A 25 12.13 2.68 -5.10
CA CYS A 25 10.86 3.28 -5.50
C CYS A 25 11.10 4.39 -6.53
N SER A 26 10.28 4.44 -7.58
CA SER A 26 10.41 5.44 -8.66
C SER A 26 10.21 6.89 -8.18
N HIS A 27 9.39 7.08 -7.14
CA HIS A 27 9.15 8.39 -6.55
C HIS A 27 10.15 8.73 -5.43
N ASN A 28 10.31 7.86 -4.45
CA ASN A 28 11.27 7.88 -3.31
C ASN A 28 11.50 9.23 -2.59
N THR A 29 10.56 10.19 -2.68
CA THR A 29 10.66 11.52 -2.07
C THR A 29 9.65 11.78 -0.95
N CYS A 30 8.72 10.83 -0.68
CA CYS A 30 7.75 10.96 0.39
C CYS A 30 8.43 11.27 1.73
N ALA A 31 7.92 12.30 2.44
CA ALA A 31 8.55 12.81 3.65
C ALA A 31 8.52 11.84 4.84
N PHE A 32 7.57 10.90 4.84
CA PHE A 32 7.37 9.91 5.91
C PHE A 32 8.03 8.55 5.63
N CYS A 33 8.43 8.27 4.39
CA CYS A 33 8.83 6.92 3.99
C CYS A 33 10.35 6.73 4.04
N SER A 34 10.79 5.73 4.82
CA SER A 34 12.20 5.29 4.93
C SER A 34 12.57 4.12 4.02
N MET A 35 11.56 3.33 3.56
CA MET A 35 11.73 1.99 2.98
C MET A 35 12.81 1.87 1.89
N TYR A 36 12.93 2.89 1.03
CA TYR A 36 13.83 2.81 -0.12
C TYR A 36 14.88 3.94 -0.16
N LYS A 37 15.10 4.66 0.95
CA LYS A 37 16.07 5.78 1.00
C LYS A 37 17.50 5.37 0.68
N GLU A 38 17.88 4.15 1.06
CA GLU A 38 19.22 3.60 0.79
C GLU A 38 19.39 3.04 -0.62
N LYS A 39 18.29 2.97 -1.40
CA LYS A 39 18.31 2.39 -2.76
C LYS A 39 18.17 3.48 -3.81
N ARG A 40 19.08 3.49 -4.78
CA ARG A 40 18.87 4.21 -6.02
C ARG A 40 17.87 3.45 -6.88
N PHE A 41 16.81 4.12 -7.35
CA PHE A 41 15.85 3.51 -8.25
C PHE A 41 16.51 3.03 -9.54
N ALA A 42 16.24 1.79 -9.94
CA ALA A 42 16.65 1.21 -11.21
C ALA A 42 15.73 0.06 -11.63
N LEU A 43 15.60 -0.13 -12.94
CA LEU A 43 15.00 -1.34 -13.50
C LEU A 43 16.06 -2.44 -13.49
N ARG A 44 15.73 -3.61 -12.97
CA ARG A 44 16.63 -4.76 -13.07
C ARG A 44 16.73 -5.24 -14.54
N PRO A 45 17.91 -5.69 -15.01
CA PRO A 45 18.01 -6.35 -16.31
C PRO A 45 17.00 -7.49 -16.41
N LEU A 46 16.22 -7.53 -17.51
CA LEU A 46 15.15 -8.52 -17.66
C LEU A 46 15.67 -9.96 -17.56
N HIS A 47 16.81 -10.25 -18.19
CA HIS A 47 17.40 -11.59 -18.14
C HIS A 47 17.71 -12.07 -16.73
N GLU A 48 18.18 -11.18 -15.83
CA GLU A 48 18.44 -11.52 -14.44
C GLU A 48 17.14 -11.84 -13.67
N VAL A 49 16.04 -11.11 -13.97
CA VAL A 49 14.73 -11.38 -13.39
C VAL A 49 14.24 -12.77 -13.81
N LEU A 50 14.38 -13.11 -15.11
CA LEU A 50 13.98 -14.41 -15.64
C LEU A 50 14.82 -15.56 -15.07
N GLU A 51 16.15 -15.37 -14.92
CA GLU A 51 17.01 -16.34 -14.24
C GLU A 51 16.61 -16.57 -12.79
N ASP A 52 16.19 -15.51 -12.07
CA ASP A 52 15.71 -15.67 -10.68
C ASP A 52 14.45 -16.56 -10.59
N PHE A 53 13.54 -16.48 -11.57
CA PHE A 53 12.41 -17.41 -11.63
C PHE A 53 12.86 -18.84 -11.91
N GLN A 54 13.83 -19.05 -12.79
CA GLN A 54 14.41 -20.39 -13.06
C GLN A 54 15.07 -20.97 -11.79
N MET A 55 15.88 -20.16 -11.07
CA MET A 55 16.49 -20.55 -9.81
C MET A 55 15.45 -20.88 -8.74
N ALA A 56 14.36 -20.11 -8.69
CA ALA A 56 13.25 -20.37 -7.76
C ALA A 56 12.56 -21.71 -8.09
N ARG A 57 12.32 -22.01 -9.38
CA ARG A 57 11.72 -23.30 -9.80
C ARG A 57 12.58 -24.49 -9.43
N GLN A 58 13.90 -24.37 -9.53
CA GLN A 58 14.82 -25.44 -9.12
C GLN A 58 14.77 -25.71 -7.59
N ARG A 59 14.49 -24.65 -6.80
CA ARG A 59 14.49 -24.75 -5.34
C ARG A 59 13.13 -25.15 -4.76
N TYR A 60 12.03 -24.66 -5.33
CA TYR A 60 10.69 -24.83 -4.79
C TYR A 60 9.84 -25.75 -5.69
N ARG A 61 9.27 -26.79 -5.10
CA ARG A 61 8.39 -27.73 -5.82
C ARG A 61 7.06 -27.09 -6.21
N SER A 62 6.53 -26.19 -5.37
CA SER A 62 5.27 -25.50 -5.59
C SER A 62 5.35 -24.06 -5.13
N VAL A 63 4.89 -23.14 -6.01
CA VAL A 63 4.82 -21.71 -5.75
C VAL A 63 3.44 -21.20 -6.17
N ARG A 64 2.55 -21.04 -5.21
CA ARG A 64 1.15 -20.65 -5.48
C ARG A 64 0.96 -19.12 -5.56
N ARG A 65 1.90 -18.35 -5.03
CA ARG A 65 1.81 -16.88 -4.98
C ARG A 65 3.15 -16.27 -5.29
N ILE A 66 3.14 -15.23 -6.10
CA ILE A 66 4.35 -14.48 -6.48
C ILE A 66 4.08 -12.99 -6.28
N PHE A 67 5.03 -12.31 -5.67
CA PHE A 67 5.00 -10.86 -5.49
C PHE A 67 6.16 -10.22 -6.24
N LEU A 68 5.84 -9.32 -7.18
CA LEU A 68 6.83 -8.55 -7.95
C LEU A 68 7.19 -7.28 -7.17
N ALA A 69 8.40 -7.23 -6.65
CA ALA A 69 8.99 -6.15 -5.86
C ALA A 69 9.99 -5.34 -6.73
N ASP A 70 10.51 -4.19 -6.37
CA ASP A 70 10.32 -3.37 -5.17
C ASP A 70 9.16 -2.38 -5.33
N GLY A 71 9.36 -1.14 -4.87
CA GLY A 71 8.35 -0.13 -4.58
C GLY A 71 7.49 0.35 -5.77
N ASP A 72 7.88 0.06 -7.01
CA ASP A 72 7.08 0.38 -8.19
C ASP A 72 7.38 -0.59 -9.35
N ALA A 73 6.95 -1.82 -9.21
CA ALA A 73 7.21 -2.88 -10.20
C ALA A 73 6.50 -2.61 -11.54
N LEU A 74 5.32 -1.97 -11.51
CA LEU A 74 4.51 -1.71 -12.70
C LEU A 74 5.09 -0.62 -13.62
N ILE A 75 6.14 0.08 -13.19
CA ILE A 75 6.83 1.10 -14.00
C ILE A 75 7.57 0.52 -15.21
N ARG A 76 7.89 -0.78 -15.19
CA ARG A 76 8.55 -1.47 -16.30
C ARG A 76 7.70 -1.41 -17.57
N LYS A 77 8.34 -1.47 -18.75
CA LYS A 77 7.62 -1.54 -20.03
C LYS A 77 6.62 -2.70 -20.03
N ALA A 78 5.45 -2.50 -20.61
CA ALA A 78 4.41 -3.52 -20.70
C ALA A 78 4.91 -4.82 -21.32
N SER A 79 5.70 -4.74 -22.40
CA SER A 79 6.30 -5.91 -23.06
C SER A 79 7.21 -6.74 -22.13
N GLU A 80 7.97 -6.08 -21.24
CA GLU A 80 8.80 -6.79 -20.26
C GLU A 80 7.95 -7.45 -19.17
N LEU A 81 6.88 -6.78 -18.71
CA LEU A 81 5.93 -7.35 -17.76
C LEU A 81 5.19 -8.55 -18.37
N TYR A 82 4.85 -8.49 -19.67
CA TYR A 82 4.26 -9.64 -20.39
C TYR A 82 5.22 -10.83 -20.39
N THR A 83 6.49 -10.60 -20.72
CA THR A 83 7.52 -11.65 -20.70
C THR A 83 7.68 -12.26 -19.30
N ILE A 84 7.69 -11.44 -18.25
CA ILE A 84 7.76 -11.90 -16.85
C ILE A 84 6.56 -12.78 -16.52
N LEU A 85 5.33 -12.35 -16.83
CA LEU A 85 4.11 -13.09 -16.54
C LEU A 85 4.01 -14.40 -17.36
N ASP A 86 4.44 -14.40 -18.61
CA ASP A 86 4.49 -15.61 -19.44
C ASP A 86 5.51 -16.62 -18.87
N THR A 87 6.68 -16.16 -18.44
CA THR A 87 7.68 -16.99 -17.77
C THR A 87 7.17 -17.57 -16.45
N ILE A 88 6.43 -16.78 -15.66
CA ILE A 88 5.78 -17.27 -14.44
C ILE A 88 4.80 -18.37 -14.77
N ARG A 89 3.93 -18.18 -15.76
CA ARG A 89 2.93 -19.17 -16.16
C ARG A 89 3.56 -20.47 -16.66
N GLU A 90 4.68 -20.38 -17.38
CA GLU A 90 5.42 -21.53 -17.88
C GLU A 90 6.12 -22.30 -16.74
N LEU A 91 6.85 -21.59 -15.86
CA LEU A 91 7.63 -22.20 -14.80
C LEU A 91 6.79 -22.62 -13.59
N PHE A 92 5.70 -21.93 -13.31
CA PHE A 92 4.84 -22.15 -12.14
C PHE A 92 3.37 -22.28 -12.55
N PRO A 93 2.98 -23.34 -13.29
CA PRO A 93 1.58 -23.52 -13.72
C PRO A 93 0.61 -23.62 -12.55
N GLU A 94 1.10 -23.94 -11.35
CA GLU A 94 0.35 -23.96 -10.09
C GLU A 94 0.17 -22.56 -9.46
N CYS A 95 0.75 -21.50 -10.03
CA CYS A 95 0.66 -20.16 -9.48
C CYS A 95 -0.75 -19.59 -9.66
N GLU A 96 -1.41 -19.30 -8.54
CA GLU A 96 -2.79 -18.80 -8.49
C GLU A 96 -2.86 -17.28 -8.46
N ARG A 97 -1.77 -16.61 -8.01
CA ARG A 97 -1.78 -15.20 -7.76
C ARG A 97 -0.41 -14.56 -8.01
N VAL A 98 -0.39 -13.59 -8.93
CA VAL A 98 0.74 -12.68 -9.10
C VAL A 98 0.28 -11.29 -8.72
N THR A 99 1.03 -10.63 -7.86
CA THR A 99 0.73 -9.28 -7.37
C THR A 99 1.96 -8.38 -7.46
N SER A 100 1.77 -7.06 -7.41
CA SER A 100 2.88 -6.11 -7.42
C SER A 100 2.55 -4.80 -6.71
N TYR A 101 3.56 -4.04 -6.33
CA TYR A 101 3.37 -2.62 -6.07
C TYR A 101 3.16 -1.86 -7.39
N ALA A 102 2.33 -0.81 -7.31
CA ALA A 102 2.11 0.14 -8.39
C ALA A 102 2.00 1.57 -7.82
N SER A 103 2.51 2.54 -8.53
CA SER A 103 2.31 3.96 -8.26
C SER A 103 1.26 4.55 -9.20
N PRO A 104 0.63 5.69 -8.88
CA PRO A 104 -0.20 6.41 -9.84
C PRO A 104 0.54 6.71 -11.15
N SER A 105 1.83 7.07 -11.08
CA SER A 105 2.67 7.28 -12.26
C SER A 105 2.78 6.05 -13.14
N SER A 106 3.05 4.87 -12.55
CA SER A 106 3.21 3.64 -13.34
C SER A 106 1.90 3.18 -13.96
N ILE A 107 0.76 3.36 -13.27
CA ILE A 107 -0.58 3.05 -13.80
C ILE A 107 -0.94 4.02 -14.94
N ARG A 108 -0.64 5.31 -14.81
CA ARG A 108 -0.87 6.31 -15.85
C ARG A 108 -0.16 5.99 -17.17
N LEU A 109 1.05 5.42 -17.09
CA LEU A 109 1.82 5.00 -18.26
C LEU A 109 1.22 3.78 -19.01
N ARG A 110 0.27 3.07 -18.42
CA ARG A 110 -0.38 1.91 -19.06
C ARG A 110 -1.63 2.35 -19.81
N THR A 111 -1.86 1.80 -21.00
CA THR A 111 -3.16 1.88 -21.64
C THR A 111 -4.15 0.92 -20.98
N ASP A 112 -5.44 1.06 -21.24
CA ASP A 112 -6.44 0.12 -20.73
C ASP A 112 -6.21 -1.28 -21.34
N GLU A 113 -5.84 -1.37 -22.60
CA GLU A 113 -5.50 -2.62 -23.29
C GLU A 113 -4.28 -3.30 -22.66
N GLU A 114 -3.23 -2.53 -22.32
CA GLU A 114 -2.05 -3.06 -21.61
C GLU A 114 -2.43 -3.66 -20.26
N LEU A 115 -3.29 -2.98 -19.48
CA LEU A 115 -3.78 -3.50 -18.20
C LEU A 115 -4.63 -4.77 -18.37
N GLN A 116 -5.49 -4.82 -19.37
CA GLN A 116 -6.28 -6.02 -19.69
C GLN A 116 -5.38 -7.20 -20.07
N ILE A 117 -4.33 -6.96 -20.87
CA ILE A 117 -3.35 -8.00 -21.21
C ILE A 117 -2.59 -8.47 -19.97
N LEU A 118 -2.15 -7.55 -19.10
CA LEU A 118 -1.50 -7.90 -17.83
C LEU A 118 -2.42 -8.76 -16.97
N ARG A 119 -3.70 -8.40 -16.89
CA ARG A 119 -4.71 -9.21 -16.18
C ARG A 119 -4.87 -10.60 -16.78
N ALA A 120 -5.00 -10.69 -18.08
CA ALA A 120 -5.16 -11.96 -18.80
C ALA A 120 -3.91 -12.86 -18.65
N LYS A 121 -2.72 -12.26 -18.53
CA LYS A 121 -1.47 -12.99 -18.30
C LYS A 121 -1.22 -13.38 -16.84
N GLY A 122 -2.08 -12.95 -15.90
CA GLY A 122 -2.05 -13.43 -14.51
C GLY A 122 -1.72 -12.39 -13.45
N LEU A 123 -1.57 -11.09 -13.79
CA LEU A 123 -1.49 -10.04 -12.77
C LEU A 123 -2.87 -9.89 -12.13
N THR A 124 -3.02 -10.39 -10.90
CA THR A 124 -4.32 -10.48 -10.24
C THR A 124 -4.66 -9.27 -9.41
N MET A 125 -3.66 -8.62 -8.81
CA MET A 125 -3.87 -7.49 -7.90
C MET A 125 -2.64 -6.58 -7.86
N VAL A 126 -2.87 -5.29 -7.63
CA VAL A 126 -1.82 -4.32 -7.32
C VAL A 126 -2.06 -3.65 -5.96
N TYR A 127 -0.94 -3.28 -5.31
CA TYR A 127 -0.93 -2.48 -4.09
C TYR A 127 -0.53 -1.05 -4.43
N MET A 128 -1.36 -0.09 -4.03
CA MET A 128 -1.15 1.33 -4.28
C MET A 128 -1.32 2.14 -2.99
N GLY A 129 -0.40 3.05 -2.72
CA GLY A 129 -0.52 3.98 -1.60
C GLY A 129 -1.35 5.20 -2.00
N LEU A 130 -2.47 5.43 -1.32
CA LEU A 130 -3.21 6.70 -1.31
C LEU A 130 -2.56 7.66 -0.31
N GLU A 131 -2.28 7.17 0.87
CA GLU A 131 -1.76 7.80 2.09
C GLU A 131 -2.74 8.83 2.71
N SER A 132 -3.34 9.69 1.90
CA SER A 132 -4.35 10.68 2.27
C SER A 132 -5.27 11.03 1.10
N GLY A 133 -6.52 11.39 1.39
CA GLY A 133 -7.42 12.02 0.43
C GLY A 133 -7.34 13.55 0.41
N SER A 134 -6.58 14.16 1.33
CA SER A 134 -6.38 15.62 1.38
C SER A 134 -5.15 16.03 0.56
N ASP A 135 -5.33 16.92 -0.42
CA ASP A 135 -4.23 17.45 -1.21
C ASP A 135 -3.24 18.27 -0.37
N LYS A 136 -3.70 18.89 0.73
CA LYS A 136 -2.80 19.59 1.65
C LYS A 136 -1.86 18.61 2.33
N VAL A 137 -2.40 17.48 2.82
CA VAL A 137 -1.60 16.42 3.46
C VAL A 137 -0.67 15.76 2.45
N LEU A 138 -1.16 15.46 1.24
CA LEU A 138 -0.35 14.87 0.17
C LEU A 138 0.81 15.78 -0.23
N THR A 139 0.57 17.09 -0.30
CA THR A 139 1.60 18.10 -0.59
C THR A 139 2.61 18.20 0.55
N LEU A 140 2.15 18.31 1.80
CA LEU A 140 2.99 18.33 3.00
C LEU A 140 3.91 17.10 3.04
N MET A 141 3.34 15.94 2.78
CA MET A 141 4.05 14.65 2.80
C MET A 141 4.81 14.33 1.51
N ARG A 142 4.86 15.25 0.56
CA ARG A 142 5.60 15.12 -0.72
C ARG A 142 5.21 13.85 -1.48
N LYS A 143 3.91 13.50 -1.50
CA LYS A 143 3.42 12.30 -2.20
C LYS A 143 3.54 12.41 -3.72
N GLY A 144 3.57 13.63 -4.27
CA GLY A 144 3.82 13.90 -5.69
C GLY A 144 2.61 13.73 -6.62
N HIS A 145 1.46 13.35 -6.07
CA HIS A 145 0.21 13.18 -6.81
C HIS A 145 -0.95 13.76 -6.02
N PRO A 146 -1.88 14.51 -6.64
CA PRO A 146 -3.11 14.93 -6.00
C PRO A 146 -4.06 13.73 -5.81
N ALA A 147 -4.98 13.84 -4.86
CA ALA A 147 -5.95 12.80 -4.54
C ALA A 147 -6.79 12.39 -5.76
N ALA A 148 -7.22 13.35 -6.57
CA ALA A 148 -8.01 13.10 -7.78
C ALA A 148 -7.28 12.17 -8.77
N GLU A 149 -5.98 12.37 -8.99
CA GLU A 149 -5.17 11.49 -9.86
C GLU A 149 -5.05 10.07 -9.26
N ILE A 150 -4.83 9.98 -7.94
CA ILE A 150 -4.71 8.67 -7.27
C ILE A 150 -6.05 7.90 -7.40
N ILE A 151 -7.17 8.59 -7.20
CA ILE A 151 -8.52 8.02 -7.36
C ILE A 151 -8.74 7.52 -8.78
N GLU A 152 -8.45 8.36 -9.79
CA GLU A 152 -8.59 7.99 -11.20
C GLU A 152 -7.76 6.76 -11.56
N MET A 153 -6.50 6.70 -11.08
CA MET A 153 -5.63 5.55 -11.34
C MET A 153 -6.12 4.27 -10.63
N GLY A 154 -6.66 4.40 -9.41
CA GLY A 154 -7.31 3.28 -8.73
C GLY A 154 -8.52 2.74 -9.49
N GLN A 155 -9.40 3.64 -9.94
CA GLN A 155 -10.55 3.29 -10.79
C GLN A 155 -10.11 2.64 -12.12
N LYS A 156 -9.02 3.15 -12.73
CA LYS A 156 -8.44 2.59 -13.95
C LYS A 156 -8.01 1.13 -13.78
N VAL A 157 -7.32 0.81 -12.69
CA VAL A 157 -6.91 -0.57 -12.37
C VAL A 157 -8.14 -1.47 -12.26
N ARG A 158 -9.15 -1.06 -11.50
CA ARG A 158 -10.34 -1.87 -11.23
C ARG A 158 -11.20 -2.10 -12.47
N ARG A 159 -11.44 -1.06 -13.29
CA ARG A 159 -12.24 -1.23 -14.53
C ARG A 159 -11.58 -2.17 -15.55
N ASN A 160 -10.25 -2.40 -15.43
CA ASN A 160 -9.52 -3.36 -16.25
C ASN A 160 -9.38 -4.75 -15.58
N GLY A 161 -10.16 -5.02 -14.54
CA GLY A 161 -10.30 -6.34 -13.92
C GLY A 161 -9.13 -6.76 -13.03
N ILE A 162 -8.20 -5.85 -12.69
CA ILE A 162 -7.13 -6.08 -11.72
C ILE A 162 -7.64 -5.62 -10.35
N ALA A 163 -7.58 -6.50 -9.36
CA ALA A 163 -7.96 -6.14 -7.99
C ALA A 163 -7.02 -5.06 -7.43
N LEU A 164 -7.57 -4.18 -6.60
CA LEU A 164 -6.86 -3.05 -6.03
C LEU A 164 -6.81 -3.17 -4.50
N SER A 165 -5.60 -3.10 -3.94
CA SER A 165 -5.37 -2.92 -2.51
C SER A 165 -4.80 -1.53 -2.28
N VAL A 166 -5.49 -0.70 -1.50
CA VAL A 166 -5.08 0.68 -1.25
C VAL A 166 -4.74 0.87 0.22
N THR A 167 -3.63 1.57 0.47
CA THR A 167 -3.16 1.87 1.81
C THR A 167 -3.24 3.37 2.09
N ALA A 168 -3.63 3.74 3.32
CA ALA A 168 -3.49 5.09 3.83
C ALA A 168 -2.94 5.07 5.27
N ILE A 169 -2.48 6.21 5.76
CA ILE A 169 -1.74 6.31 7.02
C ILE A 169 -2.42 7.34 7.92
N THR A 170 -3.02 6.89 9.03
CA THR A 170 -3.58 7.74 10.08
C THR A 170 -2.49 8.60 10.70
N GLY A 171 -2.78 9.87 10.95
CA GLY A 171 -1.86 10.81 11.60
C GLY A 171 -1.00 11.65 10.67
N LEU A 172 -1.05 11.44 9.34
CA LEU A 172 -0.26 12.21 8.38
C LEU A 172 -0.61 13.71 8.34
N GLY A 173 -1.83 14.07 8.76
CA GLY A 173 -2.29 15.46 8.82
C GLY A 173 -1.83 16.22 10.07
N GLY A 174 -1.29 15.52 11.06
CA GLY A 174 -1.12 16.11 12.39
C GLY A 174 -2.44 16.58 12.99
N PRO A 175 -2.44 17.24 14.15
CA PRO A 175 -3.67 17.73 14.78
C PRO A 175 -4.41 18.78 13.94
N GLU A 176 -3.69 19.57 13.16
CA GLU A 176 -4.22 20.70 12.40
C GLU A 176 -5.09 20.26 11.21
N LEU A 177 -4.82 19.11 10.61
CA LEU A 177 -5.53 18.60 9.43
C LEU A 177 -6.24 17.27 9.71
N LEU A 178 -6.40 16.86 10.98
CA LEU A 178 -6.98 15.58 11.39
C LEU A 178 -8.34 15.33 10.73
N GLU A 179 -9.28 16.25 10.87
CA GLU A 179 -10.64 16.09 10.35
C GLU A 179 -10.66 16.08 8.81
N GLU A 180 -9.93 17.02 8.18
CA GLU A 180 -9.83 17.07 6.72
C GLU A 180 -9.21 15.78 6.18
N HIS A 181 -8.13 15.30 6.82
CA HIS A 181 -7.46 14.08 6.44
C HIS A 181 -8.40 12.87 6.53
N ALA A 182 -9.08 12.68 7.66
CA ALA A 182 -9.99 11.56 7.87
C ALA A 182 -11.13 11.54 6.83
N VAL A 183 -11.87 12.65 6.71
CA VAL A 183 -13.05 12.74 5.85
C VAL A 183 -12.65 12.59 4.37
N LYS A 184 -11.65 13.34 3.91
CA LYS A 184 -11.19 13.27 2.52
C LYS A 184 -10.60 11.91 2.16
N THR A 185 -9.96 11.22 3.10
CA THR A 185 -9.43 9.87 2.88
C THR A 185 -10.57 8.85 2.74
N ALA A 186 -11.63 8.97 3.56
CA ALA A 186 -12.84 8.15 3.37
C ALA A 186 -13.50 8.42 2.02
N GLU A 187 -13.69 9.69 1.63
CA GLU A 187 -14.24 10.06 0.31
C GLU A 187 -13.42 9.46 -0.84
N ALA A 188 -12.08 9.49 -0.75
CA ALA A 188 -11.20 8.90 -1.76
C ALA A 188 -11.36 7.37 -1.85
N PHE A 189 -11.45 6.68 -0.72
CA PHE A 189 -11.73 5.24 -0.70
C PHE A 189 -13.11 4.92 -1.28
N ASN A 190 -14.13 5.69 -0.91
CA ASN A 190 -15.49 5.52 -1.44
C ASN A 190 -15.52 5.67 -2.97
N ALA A 191 -14.83 6.69 -3.50
CA ALA A 191 -14.74 6.93 -4.94
C ALA A 191 -14.01 5.81 -5.69
N MET A 192 -12.97 5.20 -5.09
CA MET A 192 -12.24 4.07 -5.69
C MET A 192 -12.96 2.74 -5.49
N ASN A 193 -13.62 2.56 -4.34
CA ASN A 193 -14.22 1.30 -3.86
C ASN A 193 -13.29 0.08 -4.08
N PRO A 194 -12.05 0.08 -3.53
CA PRO A 194 -11.07 -0.97 -3.78
C PRO A 194 -11.48 -2.29 -3.12
N GLU A 195 -10.93 -3.41 -3.57
CA GLU A 195 -11.17 -4.72 -2.94
C GLU A 195 -10.61 -4.80 -1.52
N TYR A 196 -9.48 -4.10 -1.28
CA TYR A 196 -8.82 -4.09 0.03
C TYR A 196 -8.43 -2.68 0.45
N ILE A 197 -8.74 -2.32 1.69
CA ILE A 197 -8.30 -1.10 2.34
C ILE A 197 -7.40 -1.47 3.52
N GLY A 198 -6.15 -1.01 3.48
CA GLY A 198 -5.18 -1.14 4.56
C GLY A 198 -4.94 0.20 5.25
N MET A 199 -5.17 0.27 6.56
CA MET A 199 -4.81 1.45 7.36
C MET A 199 -3.60 1.15 8.24
N LEU A 200 -2.64 2.07 8.20
CA LEU A 200 -1.51 2.10 9.13
C LEU A 200 -1.64 3.35 10.02
N THR A 201 -0.96 3.33 11.16
CA THR A 201 -0.75 4.55 11.95
C THR A 201 0.68 5.02 11.74
N LEU A 202 0.84 6.32 11.57
CA LEU A 202 2.14 6.96 11.31
C LEU A 202 3.19 6.49 12.32
N MET A 203 4.32 6.06 11.79
CA MET A 203 5.57 5.81 12.51
C MET A 203 6.62 6.79 11.99
N VAL A 204 7.43 7.32 12.89
CA VAL A 204 8.48 8.29 12.56
C VAL A 204 9.81 7.56 12.45
N GLU A 205 10.33 7.47 11.23
CA GLU A 205 11.53 6.73 10.93
C GLU A 205 12.74 7.67 10.75
N PRO A 206 13.89 7.37 11.38
CA PRO A 206 15.13 8.14 11.18
C PRO A 206 15.50 8.24 9.69
N GLY A 207 16.11 9.38 9.33
CA GLY A 207 16.53 9.62 7.95
C GLY A 207 15.42 10.05 7.00
N THR A 208 14.24 10.38 7.53
CA THR A 208 13.13 10.97 6.79
C THR A 208 12.95 12.44 7.13
N PRO A 209 12.48 13.30 6.20
CA PRO A 209 12.15 14.70 6.53
C PRO A 209 11.15 14.82 7.68
N LEU A 210 10.19 13.90 7.79
CA LEU A 210 9.22 13.89 8.88
C LEU A 210 9.88 13.68 10.25
N TYR A 211 10.94 12.86 10.32
CA TYR A 211 11.72 12.68 11.54
C TYR A 211 12.30 14.02 12.02
N ASP A 212 12.90 14.78 11.10
CA ASP A 212 13.46 16.09 11.42
C ASP A 212 12.37 17.07 11.88
N TRP A 213 11.22 17.10 11.19
CA TRP A 213 10.09 17.98 11.52
C TRP A 213 9.47 17.68 12.89
N VAL A 214 9.43 16.43 13.30
CA VAL A 214 8.95 16.07 14.65
C VAL A 214 9.94 16.50 15.71
N HIS A 215 11.26 16.39 15.44
CA HIS A 215 12.30 16.76 16.40
C HIS A 215 12.50 18.26 16.55
N ASP A 216 12.29 19.02 15.49
CA ASP A 216 12.37 20.49 15.53
C ASP A 216 11.04 21.16 15.93
N GLY A 217 9.98 20.36 16.10
CA GLY A 217 8.66 20.83 16.52
C GLY A 217 7.80 21.42 15.41
N SER A 218 8.23 21.39 14.15
CA SER A 218 7.46 21.89 13.00
C SER A 218 6.32 20.95 12.58
N PHE A 219 6.33 19.70 13.04
CA PHE A 219 5.23 18.76 12.91
C PHE A 219 4.92 18.08 14.25
N ARG A 220 3.62 18.05 14.61
CA ARG A 220 3.14 17.38 15.82
C ARG A 220 2.45 16.05 15.46
N LEU A 221 2.81 15.01 16.18
CA LEU A 221 2.14 13.71 16.08
C LEU A 221 0.78 13.75 16.79
N LEU A 222 -0.13 12.91 16.34
CA LEU A 222 -1.37 12.64 17.09
C LEU A 222 -1.06 11.81 18.33
N ASP A 223 -1.71 12.13 19.43
CA ASP A 223 -1.82 11.24 20.58
C ASP A 223 -2.83 10.10 20.33
N GLN A 224 -2.94 9.18 21.28
CA GLN A 224 -3.83 8.03 21.16
C GLN A 224 -5.31 8.40 21.00
N HIS A 225 -5.79 9.41 21.73
CA HIS A 225 -7.16 9.90 21.60
C HIS A 225 -7.41 10.51 20.22
N GLN A 226 -6.46 11.29 19.72
CA GLN A 226 -6.55 11.90 18.39
C GLN A 226 -6.50 10.84 17.28
N VAL A 227 -5.69 9.77 17.43
CA VAL A 227 -5.67 8.65 16.49
C VAL A 227 -7.02 7.91 16.48
N LEU A 228 -7.63 7.67 17.64
CA LEU A 228 -8.97 7.07 17.74
C LEU A 228 -10.01 7.98 17.08
N LYS A 229 -9.98 9.28 17.37
CA LYS A 229 -10.89 10.27 16.78
C LYS A 229 -10.77 10.34 15.25
N GLU A 230 -9.55 10.36 14.71
CA GLU A 230 -9.33 10.32 13.27
C GLU A 230 -9.87 9.02 12.66
N THR A 231 -9.65 7.89 13.34
CA THR A 231 -10.15 6.58 12.90
C THR A 231 -11.67 6.50 12.95
N GLU A 232 -12.30 7.07 13.97
CA GLU A 232 -13.76 7.19 14.08
C GLU A 232 -14.35 7.98 12.91
N LEU A 233 -13.79 9.16 12.65
CA LEU A 233 -14.22 10.01 11.53
C LEU A 233 -14.06 9.29 10.19
N LEU A 234 -12.92 8.64 9.96
CA LEU A 234 -12.69 7.86 8.77
C LEU A 234 -13.74 6.76 8.59
N VAL A 235 -13.95 5.94 9.64
CA VAL A 235 -14.87 4.79 9.58
C VAL A 235 -16.32 5.24 9.45
N SER A 236 -16.72 6.33 10.10
CA SER A 236 -18.08 6.87 10.00
C SER A 236 -18.44 7.38 8.61
N HIS A 237 -17.45 7.84 7.84
CA HIS A 237 -17.62 8.35 6.47
C HIS A 237 -17.41 7.29 5.38
N PHE A 238 -17.14 6.04 5.73
CA PHE A 238 -17.00 4.99 4.71
C PHE A 238 -18.33 4.65 4.03
N ASP A 239 -18.29 4.64 2.70
CA ASP A 239 -19.29 4.08 1.81
C ASP A 239 -18.58 3.32 0.67
N SER A 240 -17.95 2.20 1.02
CA SER A 240 -17.15 1.36 0.12
C SER A 240 -17.61 -0.09 0.22
N PRO A 241 -18.80 -0.41 -0.32
CA PRO A 241 -19.45 -1.69 -0.10
C PRO A 241 -18.61 -2.87 -0.61
N GLY A 242 -18.40 -3.86 0.26
CA GLY A 242 -17.64 -5.08 -0.06
C GLY A 242 -16.13 -4.96 0.11
N SER A 243 -15.58 -3.77 0.34
CA SER A 243 -14.15 -3.59 0.62
C SER A 243 -13.74 -4.29 1.91
N VAL A 244 -12.70 -5.09 1.84
CA VAL A 244 -12.10 -5.75 3.01
C VAL A 244 -11.20 -4.75 3.73
N PHE A 245 -11.66 -4.29 4.90
CA PHE A 245 -10.95 -3.31 5.71
C PHE A 245 -10.02 -3.99 6.72
N ARG A 246 -8.77 -3.52 6.79
CA ARG A 246 -7.75 -4.00 7.72
C ARG A 246 -6.94 -2.84 8.29
N MET A 247 -6.99 -2.69 9.61
CA MET A 247 -6.15 -1.79 10.41
C MET A 247 -5.48 -2.61 11.52
N ASN A 248 -4.80 -3.69 11.11
CA ASN A 248 -4.24 -4.70 12.02
C ASN A 248 -2.71 -4.82 11.91
N HIS A 249 -2.06 -3.88 11.22
CA HIS A 249 -0.61 -3.80 11.16
C HIS A 249 -0.02 -3.47 12.53
N ALA A 250 1.26 -3.82 12.76
CA ALA A 250 1.94 -3.56 14.02
C ALA A 250 2.04 -2.06 14.38
N SER A 251 1.98 -1.17 13.38
CA SER A 251 1.96 0.28 13.62
C SER A 251 0.67 0.79 14.27
N ASN A 252 -0.42 0.04 14.21
CA ASN A 252 -1.72 0.50 14.73
C ASN A 252 -1.86 0.27 16.23
N TYR A 253 -2.47 1.23 16.92
CA TYR A 253 -2.83 1.10 18.33
C TYR A 253 -4.00 0.12 18.54
N LEU A 254 -4.99 0.13 17.64
CA LEU A 254 -6.18 -0.71 17.70
C LEU A 254 -6.25 -1.64 16.48
N ASP A 255 -6.53 -2.93 16.73
CA ASP A 255 -6.73 -3.91 15.66
C ASP A 255 -8.20 -3.87 15.20
N LEU A 256 -8.45 -3.35 13.98
CA LEU A 256 -9.77 -3.31 13.36
C LEU A 256 -9.78 -4.15 12.08
N ARG A 257 -10.81 -4.97 11.92
CA ARG A 257 -11.03 -5.85 10.76
C ARG A 257 -12.51 -5.96 10.45
N GLY A 258 -12.86 -5.83 9.20
CA GLY A 258 -14.25 -5.96 8.76
C GLY A 258 -14.39 -5.95 7.25
N THR A 259 -15.62 -6.05 6.80
CA THR A 259 -16.06 -5.83 5.42
C THR A 259 -16.99 -4.62 5.41
N LEU A 260 -16.63 -3.59 4.65
CA LEU A 260 -17.43 -2.38 4.51
C LEU A 260 -18.57 -2.65 3.49
N ASN A 261 -19.80 -2.17 3.66
CA ASN A 261 -20.34 -1.36 4.78
C ASN A 261 -20.92 -2.25 5.89
N GLN A 262 -20.87 -3.56 5.69
CA GLN A 262 -21.54 -4.56 6.55
C GLN A 262 -21.12 -4.43 8.01
N ASP A 263 -19.82 -4.26 8.27
CA ASP A 263 -19.25 -4.28 9.63
C ASP A 263 -19.00 -2.87 10.20
N ARG A 264 -19.45 -1.79 9.52
CA ARG A 264 -19.16 -0.41 9.94
C ARG A 264 -19.56 -0.10 11.39
N ASP A 265 -20.77 -0.49 11.78
CA ASP A 265 -21.28 -0.21 13.14
C ASP A 265 -20.49 -0.98 14.22
N ALA A 266 -20.07 -2.21 13.92
CA ALA A 266 -19.21 -2.99 14.81
C ALA A 266 -17.81 -2.40 14.94
N LEU A 267 -17.25 -1.85 13.86
CA LEU A 267 -15.97 -1.13 13.88
C LEU A 267 -16.07 0.14 14.74
N LEU A 268 -17.13 0.94 14.57
CA LEU A 268 -17.37 2.14 15.39
C LEU A 268 -17.56 1.80 16.87
N ALA A 269 -18.35 0.77 17.19
CA ALA A 269 -18.54 0.33 18.57
C ALA A 269 -17.20 -0.05 19.24
N LYS A 270 -16.29 -0.71 18.50
CA LYS A 270 -14.97 -1.06 19.00
C LYS A 270 -14.08 0.15 19.22
N ILE A 271 -14.16 1.16 18.35
CA ILE A 271 -13.44 2.43 18.53
C ILE A 271 -13.95 3.17 19.77
N HIS A 272 -15.26 3.33 19.91
CA HIS A 272 -15.89 3.98 21.08
C HIS A 272 -15.55 3.26 22.40
N GLN A 273 -15.48 1.93 22.39
CA GLN A 273 -15.00 1.18 23.55
C GLN A 273 -13.55 1.53 23.90
N ALA A 274 -12.67 1.64 22.89
CA ALA A 274 -11.27 1.99 23.10
C ALA A 274 -11.07 3.43 23.56
N GLU A 275 -11.96 4.37 23.18
CA GLU A 275 -11.95 5.75 23.69
C GLU A 275 -12.26 5.83 25.18
N GLN A 276 -13.09 4.91 25.69
CA GLN A 276 -13.44 4.85 27.13
C GLN A 276 -12.36 4.19 27.97
N ASP A 277 -11.57 3.29 27.38
CA ASP A 277 -10.50 2.55 28.06
C ASP A 277 -9.30 2.35 27.14
N LEU A 278 -8.34 3.26 27.24
CA LEU A 278 -7.10 3.19 26.44
C LEU A 278 -6.19 2.01 26.79
N SER A 279 -6.46 1.29 27.89
CA SER A 279 -5.64 0.12 28.28
C SER A 279 -5.73 -1.04 27.28
N CYS A 280 -6.76 -1.06 26.42
CA CYS A 280 -6.91 -2.04 25.36
C CYS A 280 -6.06 -1.74 24.12
N LEU A 281 -5.45 -0.56 24.06
CA LEU A 281 -4.58 -0.17 22.94
C LEU A 281 -3.21 -0.84 23.04
N ARG A 282 -2.62 -1.10 21.88
CA ARG A 282 -1.23 -1.57 21.83
C ARG A 282 -0.31 -0.52 22.45
N PRO A 283 0.56 -0.89 23.40
CA PRO A 283 1.57 0.02 23.96
C PRO A 283 2.50 0.56 22.86
N GLU A 284 2.97 1.80 23.02
CA GLU A 284 3.87 2.43 22.04
C GLU A 284 5.12 1.58 21.77
N SER A 285 5.69 0.96 22.81
CA SER A 285 6.86 0.09 22.71
C SER A 285 6.64 -1.21 21.91
N TRP A 286 5.39 -1.55 21.60
CA TRP A 286 5.01 -2.74 20.81
C TRP A 286 4.59 -2.39 19.39
N ARG A 287 4.54 -1.10 19.07
CA ARG A 287 4.31 -0.65 17.71
C ARG A 287 5.59 -0.79 16.89
N GLY A 288 5.45 -1.05 15.58
CA GLY A 288 6.57 -1.23 14.67
C GLY A 288 6.15 -1.28 13.20
N LEU A 289 7.15 -1.21 12.34
CA LEU A 289 7.00 -1.34 10.88
C LEU A 289 7.44 -2.73 10.41
#